data_979d4ffd4364976a6c64a5ea59d07208
#
_entry.id   979d4ffd4364976a6c64a5ea59d07208
#
_cell.length_a   1.000
_cell.length_b   1.000
_cell.length_c   1.000
_cell.angle_alpha   90.00
_cell.angle_beta   90.00
_cell.angle_gamma   90.00
#
_symmetry.space_group_name_H-M   'P 1'
#
loop_
_entity.id
_entity.type
_entity.pdbx_description
1 polymer ?
#
loop_
_entity_poly.entity_id
_entity_poly.type
_entity_poly.pdbx_seq_one_letter_code
_entity_poly.pdbx_strand_id
1 'polypeptide(L)'
;MDTISTFARRVGLTPSALRFYDDCGVLRPAHVDPDSGYRYYSADQERDAALLRALRQAEVPLADITAVLAGDPASAREVLTAHARRLRSRADTAHAAVEAALRMVEQPSHGEVS
;
A
#
# COMPACT_ATOMS: atom_id res chain seq x y z
N MET A 1 -24.13 5.40 -10.24
CA MET A 1 -23.22 4.80 -9.25
C MET A 1 -23.10 3.31 -9.50
N ASP A 2 -21.93 2.79 -9.21
CA ASP A 2 -21.64 1.37 -9.40
C ASP A 2 -21.81 0.61 -8.10
N THR A 3 -22.25 -0.65 -8.21
CA THR A 3 -22.20 -1.57 -7.08
C THR A 3 -20.74 -1.83 -6.69
N ILE A 4 -20.53 -2.33 -5.48
CA ILE A 4 -19.19 -2.64 -5.02
C ILE A 4 -18.47 -3.63 -5.95
N SER A 5 -19.17 -4.62 -6.49
CA SER A 5 -18.57 -5.61 -7.39
C SER A 5 -18.16 -4.99 -8.72
N THR A 6 -18.98 -4.13 -9.29
CA THR A 6 -18.68 -3.45 -10.55
C THR A 6 -17.52 -2.48 -10.37
N PHE A 7 -17.55 -1.70 -9.31
CA PHE A 7 -16.51 -0.74 -9.01
C PHE A 7 -15.16 -1.45 -8.76
N ALA A 8 -15.18 -2.53 -7.99
CA ALA A 8 -13.98 -3.32 -7.70
C ALA A 8 -13.31 -3.80 -8.99
N ARG A 9 -14.09 -4.35 -9.91
CA ARG A 9 -13.55 -4.78 -11.22
C ARG A 9 -12.93 -3.63 -11.98
N ARG A 10 -13.59 -2.48 -11.96
CA ARG A 10 -13.13 -1.31 -12.72
C ARG A 10 -11.80 -0.79 -12.21
N VAL A 11 -11.60 -0.77 -10.90
CA VAL A 11 -10.40 -0.20 -10.29
C VAL A 11 -9.33 -1.23 -9.94
N GLY A 12 -9.60 -2.51 -10.19
CA GLY A 12 -8.63 -3.57 -9.95
C GLY A 12 -8.47 -3.94 -8.48
N LEU A 13 -9.52 -3.78 -7.70
CA LEU A 13 -9.56 -4.22 -6.31
C LEU A 13 -10.61 -5.32 -6.14
N THR A 14 -10.64 -5.95 -4.97
CA THR A 14 -11.68 -6.92 -4.65
C THR A 14 -12.78 -6.26 -3.84
N PRO A 15 -14.01 -6.81 -3.88
CA PRO A 15 -15.06 -6.31 -2.98
C PRO A 15 -14.67 -6.40 -1.50
N SER A 16 -13.96 -7.45 -1.11
CA SER A 16 -13.47 -7.60 0.26
C SER A 16 -12.52 -6.48 0.65
N ALA A 17 -11.60 -6.12 -0.24
CA ALA A 17 -10.67 -5.02 0.00
C ALA A 17 -11.43 -3.69 0.16
N LEU A 18 -12.41 -3.44 -0.70
CA LEU A 18 -13.22 -2.22 -0.61
C LEU A 18 -13.99 -2.14 0.70
N ARG A 19 -14.55 -3.26 1.17
CA ARG A 19 -15.23 -3.30 2.46
C ARG A 19 -14.26 -3.00 3.61
N PHE A 20 -13.07 -3.55 3.54
CA PHE A 20 -12.02 -3.30 4.53
C PHE A 20 -11.66 -1.81 4.58
N TYR A 21 -11.47 -1.18 3.41
CA TYR A 21 -11.13 0.24 3.35
C TYR A 21 -12.27 1.14 3.79
N ASP A 22 -13.52 0.72 3.59
CA ASP A 22 -14.67 1.43 4.16
C ASP A 22 -14.65 1.32 5.69
N ASP A 23 -14.47 0.12 6.22
CA ASP A 23 -14.44 -0.12 7.66
C ASP A 23 -13.32 0.67 8.35
N CYS A 24 -12.19 0.83 7.69
CA CYS A 24 -11.06 1.61 8.21
C CYS A 24 -11.19 3.11 7.94
N GLY A 25 -12.21 3.54 7.21
CA GLY A 25 -12.41 4.94 6.88
C GLY A 25 -11.45 5.48 5.84
N VAL A 26 -10.79 4.61 5.08
CA VAL A 26 -9.80 5.02 4.07
C VAL A 26 -10.48 5.40 2.76
N LEU A 27 -11.44 4.60 2.32
CA LEU A 27 -12.21 4.86 1.10
C LEU A 27 -13.66 4.46 1.36
N ARG A 28 -14.50 5.44 1.60
CA ARG A 28 -15.90 5.19 1.91
C ARG A 28 -16.74 5.21 0.64
N PRO A 29 -17.80 4.38 0.58
CA PRO A 29 -18.71 4.43 -0.56
C PRO A 29 -19.44 5.78 -0.61
N ALA A 30 -19.82 6.19 -1.82
CA ALA A 30 -20.59 7.41 -2.01
C ALA A 30 -21.98 7.30 -1.40
N HIS A 31 -22.54 6.10 -1.38
CA HIS A 31 -23.87 5.84 -0.85
C HIS A 31 -23.96 4.44 -0.27
N VAL A 32 -24.67 4.31 0.84
CA VAL A 32 -25.02 3.01 1.42
C VAL A 32 -26.54 2.96 1.51
N ASP A 33 -27.14 1.93 0.91
CA ASP A 33 -28.59 1.75 0.96
C ASP A 33 -28.99 1.48 2.42
N PRO A 34 -29.87 2.30 3.00
CA PRO A 34 -30.24 2.15 4.41
C PRO A 34 -31.01 0.86 4.71
N ASP A 35 -31.66 0.29 3.70
CA ASP A 35 -32.46 -0.92 3.90
C ASP A 35 -31.63 -2.20 3.73
N SER A 36 -30.84 -2.26 2.64
CA SER A 36 -30.07 -3.47 2.32
C SER A 36 -28.65 -3.43 2.83
N GLY A 37 -28.11 -2.25 3.11
CA GLY A 37 -26.69 -2.08 3.46
C GLY A 37 -25.77 -2.16 2.26
N TYR A 38 -26.31 -2.24 1.04
CA TYR A 38 -25.46 -2.30 -0.16
C TYR A 38 -24.69 -0.99 -0.34
N ARG A 39 -23.42 -1.16 -0.75
CA ARG A 39 -22.50 -0.05 -0.97
C ARG A 39 -22.44 0.30 -2.45
N TYR A 40 -22.45 1.60 -2.73
CA TYR A 40 -22.37 2.12 -4.09
C TYR A 40 -21.26 3.16 -4.18
N TYR A 41 -20.48 3.07 -5.25
CA TYR A 41 -19.34 3.95 -5.48
C TYR A 41 -19.60 4.81 -6.72
N SER A 42 -19.14 6.05 -6.69
CA SER A 42 -19.31 6.98 -7.81
C SER A 42 -18.05 6.97 -8.71
N ALA A 43 -18.26 7.44 -9.94
CA ALA A 43 -17.16 7.48 -10.91
C ALA A 43 -16.00 8.36 -10.47
N ASP A 44 -16.26 9.43 -9.73
CA ASP A 44 -15.20 10.33 -9.24
C ASP A 44 -14.36 9.69 -8.14
N GLN A 45 -14.74 8.54 -7.61
CA GLN A 45 -13.94 7.80 -6.65
C GLN A 45 -12.90 6.88 -7.32
N GLU A 46 -12.93 6.75 -8.65
CA GLU A 46 -12.01 5.87 -9.37
C GLU A 46 -10.55 6.30 -9.17
N ARG A 47 -10.29 7.59 -9.17
CA ARG A 47 -8.92 8.10 -9.00
C ARG A 47 -8.37 7.74 -7.63
N ASP A 48 -9.16 7.93 -6.58
CA ASP A 48 -8.72 7.59 -5.22
C ASP A 48 -8.51 6.09 -5.07
N ALA A 49 -9.38 5.28 -5.67
CA ALA A 49 -9.22 3.83 -5.64
C ALA A 49 -7.97 3.37 -6.39
N ALA A 50 -7.69 3.99 -7.54
CA ALA A 50 -6.48 3.67 -8.31
C ALA A 50 -5.22 4.08 -7.55
N LEU A 51 -5.25 5.24 -6.91
CA LEU A 51 -4.14 5.71 -6.08
C LEU A 51 -3.94 4.78 -4.88
N LEU A 52 -5.01 4.40 -4.21
CA LEU A 52 -4.97 3.45 -3.10
C LEU A 52 -4.30 2.15 -3.51
N ARG A 53 -4.68 1.61 -4.67
CA ARG A 53 -4.08 0.39 -5.19
C ARG A 53 -2.59 0.55 -5.42
N ALA A 54 -2.16 1.66 -6.03
CA ALA A 54 -0.74 1.94 -6.27
C ALA A 54 0.04 2.04 -4.96
N LEU A 55 -0.54 2.71 -3.96
CA LEU A 55 0.10 2.87 -2.66
C LEU A 55 0.25 1.54 -1.93
N ARG A 56 -0.73 0.64 -2.05
CA ARG A 56 -0.63 -0.70 -1.49
C ARG A 56 0.49 -1.50 -2.16
N GLN A 57 0.62 -1.40 -3.47
CA GLN A 57 1.70 -2.05 -4.20
C GLN A 57 3.07 -1.53 -3.78
N ALA A 58 3.15 -0.27 -3.40
CA ALA A 58 4.39 0.36 -2.92
C ALA A 58 4.63 0.10 -1.43
N GLU A 59 3.81 -0.73 -0.79
CA GLU A 59 3.92 -1.10 0.62
C GLU A 59 3.83 0.11 1.56
N VAL A 60 3.05 1.12 1.16
CA VAL A 60 2.81 2.30 2.00
C VAL A 60 1.92 1.88 3.17
N PRO A 61 2.28 2.22 4.41
CA PRO A 61 1.45 1.89 5.57
C PRO A 61 0.07 2.52 5.49
N LEU A 62 -0.93 1.85 6.05
CA LEU A 62 -2.32 2.28 5.96
C LEU A 62 -2.54 3.71 6.49
N ALA A 63 -1.89 4.07 7.58
CA ALA A 63 -1.98 5.42 8.13
C ALA A 63 -1.47 6.48 7.15
N ASP A 64 -0.40 6.18 6.42
CA ASP A 64 0.16 7.07 5.41
C ASP A 64 -0.75 7.15 4.19
N ILE A 65 -1.37 6.03 3.80
CA ILE A 65 -2.35 6.01 2.69
C ILE A 65 -3.50 6.96 3.01
N THR A 66 -4.03 6.89 4.22
CA THR A 66 -5.10 7.78 4.66
C THR A 66 -4.67 9.24 4.55
N ALA A 67 -3.46 9.55 5.00
CA ALA A 67 -2.93 10.90 4.91
C ALA A 67 -2.75 11.38 3.46
N VAL A 68 -2.29 10.50 2.58
CA VAL A 68 -2.11 10.84 1.17
C VAL A 68 -3.46 11.13 0.50
N LEU A 69 -4.46 10.29 0.75
CA LEU A 69 -5.79 10.46 0.13
C LEU A 69 -6.53 11.69 0.66
N ALA A 70 -6.34 12.03 1.92
CA ALA A 70 -7.02 13.16 2.55
C ALA A 70 -6.26 14.48 2.41
N GLY A 71 -4.95 14.42 2.13
CA GLY A 71 -4.09 15.59 2.11
C GLY A 71 -4.04 16.30 0.77
N ASP A 72 -3.37 17.44 0.77
CA ASP A 72 -3.09 18.16 -0.47
C ASP A 72 -1.87 17.52 -1.19
N PRO A 73 -1.61 17.90 -2.46
CA PRO A 73 -0.50 17.31 -3.20
C PRO A 73 0.88 17.51 -2.56
N ALA A 74 1.10 18.62 -1.88
CA ALA A 74 2.39 18.89 -1.23
C ALA A 74 2.61 17.96 -0.05
N SER A 75 1.59 17.77 0.79
CA SER A 75 1.65 16.85 1.93
C SER A 75 1.79 15.41 1.46
N ALA A 76 1.06 15.03 0.42
CA ALA A 76 1.16 13.69 -0.17
C ALA A 76 2.58 13.43 -0.67
N ARG A 77 3.19 14.41 -1.33
CA ARG A 77 4.56 14.30 -1.83
C ARG A 77 5.55 14.08 -0.68
N GLU A 78 5.39 14.80 0.42
CA GLU A 78 6.26 14.64 1.58
C GLU A 78 6.17 13.24 2.17
N VAL A 79 4.96 12.73 2.35
CA VAL A 79 4.73 11.39 2.88
C VAL A 79 5.36 10.34 1.98
N LEU A 80 5.14 10.43 0.68
CA LEU A 80 5.65 9.45 -0.28
C LEU A 80 7.17 9.54 -0.43
N THR A 81 7.74 10.74 -0.39
CA THR A 81 9.18 10.92 -0.44
C THR A 81 9.86 10.29 0.78
N ALA A 82 9.29 10.50 1.95
CA ALA A 82 9.79 9.89 3.18
C ALA A 82 9.71 8.36 3.12
N HIS A 83 8.61 7.83 2.57
CA HIS A 83 8.45 6.39 2.40
C HIS A 83 9.50 5.82 1.44
N ALA A 84 9.76 6.50 0.33
CA ALA A 84 10.77 6.09 -0.63
C ALA A 84 12.17 6.02 0.01
N ARG A 85 12.49 6.99 0.86
CA ARG A 85 13.75 6.98 1.61
C ARG A 85 13.85 5.78 2.54
N ARG A 86 12.78 5.46 3.24
CA ARG A 86 12.75 4.30 4.14
C ARG A 86 12.92 2.99 3.37
N LEU A 87 12.28 2.86 2.22
CA LEU A 87 12.44 1.69 1.36
C LEU A 87 13.89 1.53 0.92
N ARG A 88 14.51 2.63 0.48
CA ARG A 88 15.91 2.59 0.05
C ARG A 88 16.83 2.21 1.21
N SER A 89 16.62 2.80 2.38
CA SER A 89 17.42 2.49 3.56
C SER A 89 17.31 1.02 3.95
N ARG A 90 16.10 0.45 3.92
CA ARG A 90 15.90 -0.97 4.20
C ARG A 90 16.58 -1.86 3.16
N ALA A 91 16.48 -1.46 1.89
CA ALA A 91 17.11 -2.20 0.80
C ALA A 91 18.64 -2.17 0.94
N ASP A 92 19.20 -1.01 1.27
CA ASP A 92 20.65 -0.86 1.47
C ASP A 92 21.13 -1.72 2.64
N THR A 93 20.39 -1.73 3.73
CA THR A 93 20.72 -2.55 4.90
C THR A 93 20.67 -4.04 4.55
N ALA A 94 19.60 -4.47 3.88
CA ALA A 94 19.47 -5.86 3.47
C ALA A 94 20.56 -6.26 2.48
N HIS A 95 20.88 -5.39 1.55
CA HIS A 95 21.93 -5.63 0.57
C HIS A 95 23.30 -5.79 1.24
N ALA A 96 23.61 -4.90 2.19
CA ALA A 96 24.86 -5.00 2.94
C ALA A 96 24.95 -6.31 3.75
N ALA A 97 23.81 -6.76 4.29
CA ALA A 97 23.75 -8.02 5.01
C ALA A 97 24.03 -9.21 4.09
N VAL A 98 23.50 -9.18 2.87
CA VAL A 98 23.76 -10.22 1.87
C VAL A 98 25.26 -10.25 1.52
N GLU A 99 25.85 -9.08 1.30
CA GLU A 99 27.26 -9.00 0.99
C GLU A 99 28.13 -9.56 2.14
N ALA A 100 27.76 -9.25 3.37
CA ALA A 100 28.44 -9.79 4.54
C ALA A 100 28.31 -11.31 4.59
N ALA A 101 27.13 -11.84 4.31
CA ALA A 101 26.90 -13.28 4.27
C ALA A 101 27.74 -13.95 3.17
N LEU A 102 27.84 -13.32 2.01
CA LEU A 102 28.67 -13.83 0.92
C LEU A 102 30.14 -13.93 1.34
N ARG A 103 30.64 -12.91 2.02
CA ARG A 103 32.03 -12.96 2.52
C ARG A 103 32.21 -14.11 3.52
N MET A 104 31.23 -14.36 4.37
CA MET A 104 31.32 -15.46 5.34
C MET A 104 31.30 -16.83 4.65
N VAL A 105 30.49 -16.98 3.60
CA VAL A 105 30.44 -18.23 2.85
C VAL A 105 31.74 -18.49 2.09
N GLU A 106 32.37 -17.44 1.59
CA GLU A 106 33.58 -17.55 0.80
C GLU A 106 34.84 -17.76 1.64
N GLN A 107 34.79 -17.52 2.94
CA GLN A 107 35.91 -17.70 3.82
C GLN A 107 36.05 -19.18 4.25
N PRO A 108 37.27 -19.70 4.39
CA PRO A 108 37.44 -21.03 4.94
C PRO A 108 36.93 -21.09 6.36
N SER A 109 36.42 -22.25 6.76
CA SER A 109 35.98 -22.47 8.12
C SER A 109 37.17 -22.39 9.08
N HIS A 110 36.99 -21.65 10.17
CA HIS A 110 38.06 -21.51 11.17
C HIS A 110 38.41 -22.82 11.88
N GLY A 111 37.45 -23.71 11.97
CA GLY A 111 37.66 -25.00 12.59
C GLY A 111 38.60 -25.89 11.83
N GLU A 112 38.89 -25.57 10.61
CA GLU A 112 39.77 -26.35 9.75
C GLU A 112 41.23 -26.01 9.90
N VAL A 113 41.51 -24.97 10.62
CA VAL A 113 42.90 -24.60 10.87
C VAL A 113 43.47 -25.59 11.82
N SER A 114 44.39 -26.27 11.37
CA SER A 114 45.06 -27.29 12.20
C SER A 114 46.55 -27.12 12.22
#